data_602d1b3017f53f7175d8122b30e3890c
#
_entry.id   602d1b3017f53f7175d8122b30e3890c
#
_cell.length_a   1.000
_cell.length_b   1.000
_cell.length_c   1.000
_cell.angle_alpha   90.00
_cell.angle_beta   90.00
_cell.angle_gamma   90.00
#
_symmetry.space_group_name_H-M   'P 1'
#
loop_
_entity.id
_entity.type
_entity.pdbx_description
1 polymer ?
#
loop_
_entity_poly.entity_id
_entity_poly.type
_entity_poly.pdbx_seq_one_letter_code
_entity_poly.pdbx_strand_id
1 'polypeptide(L)'
;MHIDLRQLRHFIALAEQRSFVAGAQAVNLSQSAFSRSIQALEHSVGCQLVDRGRKELPPTKQGQVLLEHARRLVSGAQQMANEISQFNGLEAGELRFGCDPAPAAGLIPRAIGAFIGRYPKARVQFQVDDWQSLSKRLLSEEFEFFVADTRHFEADPDYLTYRLRPRKWHFCCRAGHPLAAFERVSAEQLMSYPLAVSLRPPNLRKVIVDLSGRPDFTPNVECENSSSLLGVVLRSDAIGIVGAYSDALHQVKGELVCLRIEGLADDLEELYTRYGIVSRAGYRLSPLAEAMIEQIKAIDAVDEEVCSLENLAV
;
A
#
# COMPACT_ATOMS: atom_id res chain seq x y z
N MET A 1 -6.08 36.17 -12.42
CA MET A 1 -5.88 34.71 -12.58
C MET A 1 -7.19 34.05 -12.21
N HIS A 2 -7.84 33.37 -13.14
CA HIS A 2 -9.09 32.64 -12.91
C HIS A 2 -8.82 31.15 -13.16
N ILE A 3 -8.82 30.34 -12.12
CA ILE A 3 -8.54 28.91 -12.17
C ILE A 3 -9.82 28.14 -11.82
N ASP A 4 -10.24 27.21 -12.69
CA ASP A 4 -11.40 26.34 -12.47
C ASP A 4 -10.93 24.97 -11.96
N LEU A 5 -11.58 24.42 -10.93
CA LEU A 5 -11.30 23.08 -10.38
C LEU A 5 -11.36 21.97 -11.44
N ARG A 6 -12.22 22.12 -12.47
CA ARG A 6 -12.28 21.17 -13.59
C ARG A 6 -10.99 21.18 -14.40
N GLN A 7 -10.44 22.37 -14.66
CA GLN A 7 -9.17 22.51 -15.38
C GLN A 7 -8.02 21.89 -14.57
N LEU A 8 -8.02 22.04 -13.24
CA LEU A 8 -7.04 21.41 -12.36
C LEU A 8 -7.14 19.87 -12.42
N ARG A 9 -8.36 19.31 -12.37
CA ARG A 9 -8.58 17.86 -12.56
C ARG A 9 -8.08 17.36 -13.92
N HIS A 10 -8.31 18.10 -14.98
CA HIS A 10 -7.83 17.75 -16.31
C HIS A 10 -6.29 17.78 -16.37
N PHE A 11 -5.66 18.76 -15.73
CA PHE A 11 -4.21 18.86 -15.70
C PHE A 11 -3.58 17.72 -14.87
N ILE A 12 -4.18 17.36 -13.72
CA ILE A 12 -3.77 16.18 -12.95
C ILE A 12 -3.85 14.91 -13.83
N ALA A 13 -4.97 14.68 -14.51
CA ALA A 13 -5.14 13.54 -15.40
C ALA A 13 -4.09 13.52 -16.53
N LEU A 14 -3.76 14.67 -17.10
CA LEU A 14 -2.71 14.75 -18.13
C LEU A 14 -1.34 14.38 -17.57
N ALA A 15 -0.99 14.87 -16.37
CA ALA A 15 0.29 14.61 -15.74
C ALA A 15 0.46 13.12 -15.36
N GLU A 16 -0.63 12.46 -14.97
CA GLU A 16 -0.65 11.02 -14.62
C GLU A 16 -0.59 10.13 -15.88
N GLN A 17 -1.41 10.42 -16.86
CA GLN A 17 -1.53 9.61 -18.08
C GLN A 17 -0.42 9.89 -19.10
N ARG A 18 0.28 11.03 -19.00
CA ARG A 18 1.33 11.47 -19.92
C ARG A 18 0.92 11.42 -21.40
N SER A 19 -0.38 11.52 -21.66
CA SER A 19 -0.99 11.43 -22.99
C SER A 19 -2.29 12.23 -23.03
N PHE A 20 -2.44 13.08 -24.02
CA PHE A 20 -3.70 13.82 -24.23
C PHE A 20 -4.89 12.90 -24.54
N VAL A 21 -4.66 11.79 -25.22
CA VAL A 21 -5.72 10.81 -25.53
C VAL A 21 -6.16 10.08 -24.27
N ALA A 22 -5.20 9.50 -23.54
CA ALA A 22 -5.48 8.77 -22.30
C ALA A 22 -6.03 9.69 -21.20
N GLY A 23 -5.49 10.91 -21.05
CA GLY A 23 -5.99 11.90 -20.10
C GLY A 23 -7.43 12.33 -20.42
N ALA A 24 -7.78 12.52 -21.68
CA ALA A 24 -9.15 12.82 -22.09
C ALA A 24 -10.12 11.67 -21.75
N GLN A 25 -9.71 10.42 -22.01
CA GLN A 25 -10.49 9.23 -21.66
C GLN A 25 -10.70 9.12 -20.13
N ALA A 26 -9.66 9.37 -19.34
CA ALA A 26 -9.72 9.32 -17.87
C ALA A 26 -10.75 10.29 -17.27
N VAL A 27 -11.03 11.40 -17.95
CA VAL A 27 -12.02 12.41 -17.51
C VAL A 27 -13.29 12.45 -18.36
N ASN A 28 -13.53 11.43 -19.20
CA ASN A 28 -14.70 11.29 -20.07
C ASN A 28 -14.92 12.49 -21.01
N LEU A 29 -13.85 13.00 -21.63
CA LEU A 29 -13.89 14.10 -22.58
C LEU A 29 -13.37 13.67 -23.96
N SER A 30 -13.77 14.41 -25.01
CA SER A 30 -13.08 14.34 -26.30
C SER A 30 -11.67 14.94 -26.16
N GLN A 31 -10.69 14.40 -26.92
CA GLN A 31 -9.33 14.92 -26.93
C GLN A 31 -9.27 16.44 -27.22
N SER A 32 -10.12 16.93 -28.13
CA SER A 32 -10.18 18.35 -28.50
C SER A 32 -10.69 19.24 -27.35
N ALA A 33 -11.71 18.77 -26.60
CA ALA A 33 -12.22 19.48 -25.43
C ALA A 33 -11.20 19.48 -24.31
N PHE A 34 -10.54 18.34 -24.06
CA PHE A 34 -9.49 18.20 -23.06
C PHE A 34 -8.29 19.10 -23.38
N SER A 35 -7.80 19.10 -24.63
CA SER A 35 -6.68 19.96 -25.04
C SER A 35 -7.01 21.45 -24.87
N ARG A 36 -8.22 21.90 -25.22
CA ARG A 36 -8.68 23.26 -25.00
C ARG A 36 -8.71 23.62 -23.51
N SER A 37 -9.13 22.69 -22.65
CA SER A 37 -9.14 22.90 -21.21
C SER A 37 -7.74 23.13 -20.65
N ILE A 38 -6.76 22.33 -21.09
CA ILE A 38 -5.35 22.50 -20.69
C ILE A 38 -4.80 23.84 -21.20
N GLN A 39 -5.05 24.20 -22.46
CA GLN A 39 -4.63 25.48 -23.02
C GLN A 39 -5.24 26.67 -22.29
N ALA A 40 -6.51 26.57 -21.90
CA ALA A 40 -7.16 27.63 -21.10
C ALA A 40 -6.53 27.78 -19.73
N LEU A 41 -6.14 26.67 -19.08
CA LEU A 41 -5.41 26.71 -17.83
C LEU A 41 -4.03 27.35 -18.01
N GLU A 42 -3.24 26.93 -19.01
CA GLU A 42 -1.93 27.50 -19.35
C GLU A 42 -2.03 29.02 -19.62
N HIS A 43 -3.08 29.43 -20.33
CA HIS A 43 -3.34 30.85 -20.56
C HIS A 43 -3.67 31.60 -19.26
N SER A 44 -4.47 31.02 -18.36
CA SER A 44 -4.84 31.62 -17.08
C SER A 44 -3.67 31.79 -16.12
N VAL A 45 -2.70 30.87 -16.17
CA VAL A 45 -1.48 30.92 -15.32
C VAL A 45 -0.29 31.60 -16.03
N GLY A 46 -0.41 31.87 -17.35
CA GLY A 46 0.60 32.61 -18.12
C GLY A 46 1.84 31.82 -18.48
N CYS A 47 1.83 30.50 -18.38
CA CYS A 47 2.96 29.64 -18.73
C CYS A 47 2.54 28.27 -19.24
N GLN A 48 3.45 27.59 -19.94
CA GLN A 48 3.25 26.19 -20.34
C GLN A 48 3.45 25.28 -19.11
N LEU A 49 2.54 24.30 -18.97
CA LEU A 49 2.51 23.36 -17.85
C LEU A 49 3.09 21.99 -18.21
N VAL A 50 3.12 21.66 -19.51
CA VAL A 50 3.69 20.39 -20.02
C VAL A 50 4.69 20.66 -21.14
N ASP A 51 5.75 19.88 -21.19
CA ASP A 51 6.73 19.90 -22.27
C ASP A 51 6.23 19.07 -23.46
N ARG A 52 5.68 19.78 -24.45
CA ARG A 52 5.13 19.15 -25.67
C ARG A 52 6.20 18.67 -26.66
N GLY A 53 7.47 19.05 -26.43
CA GLY A 53 8.61 18.59 -27.23
C GLY A 53 9.06 17.17 -26.90
N ARG A 54 8.58 16.59 -25.80
CA ARG A 54 8.94 15.24 -25.37
C ARG A 54 7.76 14.27 -25.55
N LYS A 55 8.06 13.04 -25.95
CA LYS A 55 7.06 11.99 -26.23
C LYS A 55 6.18 11.69 -25.00
N GLU A 56 6.72 11.81 -23.78
CA GLU A 56 6.03 11.49 -22.52
C GLU A 56 5.33 12.69 -21.87
N LEU A 57 5.29 13.85 -22.51
CA LEU A 57 4.63 15.05 -22.01
C LEU A 57 4.90 15.36 -20.51
N PRO A 58 6.15 15.39 -20.06
CA PRO A 58 6.42 15.65 -18.64
C PRO A 58 5.97 17.05 -18.26
N PRO A 59 5.51 17.26 -16.99
CA PRO A 59 5.26 18.60 -16.48
C PRO A 59 6.53 19.46 -16.53
N THR A 60 6.39 20.74 -16.89
CA THR A 60 7.45 21.74 -16.75
C THR A 60 7.73 22.02 -15.27
N LYS A 61 8.77 22.81 -14.94
CA LYS A 61 9.01 23.22 -13.54
C LYS A 61 7.78 23.96 -12.95
N GLN A 62 7.17 24.85 -13.73
CA GLN A 62 5.94 25.54 -13.34
C GLN A 62 4.75 24.58 -13.25
N GLY A 63 4.69 23.59 -14.16
CA GLY A 63 3.71 22.51 -14.14
C GLY A 63 3.81 21.66 -12.88
N GLN A 64 5.01 21.34 -12.41
CA GLN A 64 5.20 20.59 -11.17
C GLN A 64 4.66 21.35 -9.95
N VAL A 65 5.01 22.63 -9.81
CA VAL A 65 4.48 23.49 -8.74
C VAL A 65 2.95 23.57 -8.80
N LEU A 66 2.38 23.80 -10.01
CA LEU A 66 0.93 23.84 -10.14
C LEU A 66 0.29 22.48 -9.83
N LEU A 67 0.91 21.37 -10.20
CA LEU A 67 0.39 20.01 -9.95
C LEU A 67 0.22 19.73 -8.45
N GLU A 68 1.21 20.09 -7.64
CA GLU A 68 1.15 19.95 -6.18
C GLU A 68 -0.02 20.77 -5.58
N HIS A 69 -0.17 22.02 -6.01
CA HIS A 69 -1.29 22.87 -5.55
C HIS A 69 -2.64 22.38 -6.11
N ALA A 70 -2.68 21.94 -7.38
CA ALA A 70 -3.90 21.44 -8.01
C ALA A 70 -4.46 20.23 -7.26
N ARG A 71 -3.59 19.29 -6.87
CA ARG A 71 -3.98 18.10 -6.10
C ARG A 71 -4.61 18.49 -4.77
N ARG A 72 -3.99 19.38 -4.01
CA ARG A 72 -4.53 19.88 -2.73
C ARG A 72 -5.88 20.57 -2.89
N LEU A 73 -6.03 21.43 -3.89
CA LEU A 73 -7.29 22.14 -4.12
C LEU A 73 -8.43 21.21 -4.55
N VAL A 74 -8.14 20.22 -5.41
CA VAL A 74 -9.14 19.24 -5.86
C VAL A 74 -9.53 18.32 -4.71
N SER A 75 -8.57 17.86 -3.92
CA SER A 75 -8.81 17.02 -2.74
C SER A 75 -9.61 17.76 -1.67
N GLY A 76 -9.22 18.99 -1.32
CA GLY A 76 -9.95 19.82 -0.36
C GLY A 76 -11.39 20.11 -0.78
N ALA A 77 -11.63 20.33 -2.07
CA ALA A 77 -13.00 20.48 -2.58
C ALA A 77 -13.82 19.20 -2.46
N GLN A 78 -13.19 18.03 -2.68
CA GLN A 78 -13.84 16.72 -2.49
C GLN A 78 -14.16 16.46 -1.01
N GLN A 79 -13.21 16.77 -0.13
CA GLN A 79 -13.39 16.64 1.31
C GLN A 79 -14.56 17.50 1.81
N MET A 80 -14.62 18.76 1.40
CA MET A 80 -15.75 19.65 1.71
C MET A 80 -17.07 19.06 1.24
N ALA A 81 -17.13 18.50 0.01
CA ALA A 81 -18.34 17.88 -0.50
C ALA A 81 -18.73 16.63 0.32
N ASN A 82 -17.76 15.82 0.75
CA ASN A 82 -17.98 14.66 1.60
C ASN A 82 -18.53 15.09 2.97
N GLU A 83 -17.94 16.09 3.63
CA GLU A 83 -18.40 16.62 4.91
C GLU A 83 -19.84 17.14 4.82
N ILE A 84 -20.16 17.93 3.80
CA ILE A 84 -21.52 18.47 3.58
C ILE A 84 -22.53 17.32 3.34
N SER A 85 -22.15 16.33 2.55
CA SER A 85 -23.01 15.17 2.24
C SER A 85 -23.39 14.41 3.50
N GLN A 86 -22.49 14.32 4.47
CA GLN A 86 -22.75 13.64 5.74
C GLN A 86 -23.68 14.42 6.66
N PHE A 87 -23.59 15.76 6.72
CA PHE A 87 -24.56 16.58 7.43
C PHE A 87 -26.00 16.40 6.90
N ASN A 88 -26.13 16.05 5.63
CA ASN A 88 -27.43 15.77 5.00
C ASN A 88 -27.91 14.31 5.18
N GLY A 89 -27.26 13.51 6.04
CA GLY A 89 -27.60 12.11 6.26
C GLY A 89 -27.30 11.19 5.06
N LEU A 90 -26.55 11.71 4.09
CA LEU A 90 -26.12 10.93 2.93
C LEU A 90 -24.84 10.19 3.32
N GLU A 91 -24.94 8.90 3.55
CA GLU A 91 -23.80 7.99 3.77
C GLU A 91 -22.98 7.79 2.48
N ALA A 92 -23.06 8.75 1.54
CA ALA A 92 -22.37 8.75 0.27
C ALA A 92 -21.17 9.69 0.31
N GLY A 93 -20.04 9.22 -0.22
CA GLY A 93 -18.81 10.01 -0.32
C GLY A 93 -17.71 9.18 -0.96
N GLU A 94 -16.58 9.80 -1.21
CA GLU A 94 -15.40 9.12 -1.74
C GLU A 94 -14.31 9.13 -0.67
N LEU A 95 -13.80 7.94 -0.35
CA LEU A 95 -12.66 7.71 0.52
C LEU A 95 -11.47 7.27 -0.33
N ARG A 96 -10.33 7.96 -0.18
CA ARG A 96 -9.07 7.61 -0.83
C ARG A 96 -7.98 7.39 0.19
N PHE A 97 -7.34 6.24 0.14
CA PHE A 97 -6.22 5.93 1.01
C PHE A 97 -5.22 4.99 0.34
N GLY A 98 -4.06 4.82 0.96
CA GLY A 98 -3.02 3.94 0.47
C GLY A 98 -2.65 2.84 1.46
N CYS A 99 -1.96 1.81 0.99
CA CYS A 99 -1.35 0.82 1.87
C CYS A 99 -0.13 0.15 1.25
N ASP A 100 0.79 -0.32 2.10
CA ASP A 100 1.87 -1.21 1.70
C ASP A 100 1.33 -2.58 1.24
N PRO A 101 2.09 -3.33 0.42
CA PRO A 101 1.69 -4.64 -0.11
C PRO A 101 1.28 -5.66 0.95
N ALA A 102 1.95 -5.70 2.11
CA ALA A 102 1.65 -6.71 3.12
C ALA A 102 0.29 -6.50 3.82
N PRO A 103 -0.09 -5.31 4.32
CA PRO A 103 -1.44 -5.06 4.82
C PRO A 103 -2.52 -5.23 3.74
N ALA A 104 -2.19 -4.94 2.47
CA ALA A 104 -3.10 -5.14 1.34
C ALA A 104 -3.44 -6.60 1.07
N ALA A 105 -2.61 -7.54 1.54
CA ALA A 105 -2.83 -8.97 1.34
C ALA A 105 -3.87 -9.59 2.30
N GLY A 106 -4.31 -8.86 3.34
CA GLY A 106 -5.26 -9.41 4.31
C GLY A 106 -6.03 -8.37 5.09
N LEU A 107 -5.39 -7.58 5.94
CA LEU A 107 -6.05 -6.63 6.83
C LEU A 107 -6.95 -5.64 6.09
N ILE A 108 -6.46 -5.02 5.04
CA ILE A 108 -7.17 -3.96 4.32
C ILE A 108 -8.41 -4.50 3.57
N PRO A 109 -8.36 -5.60 2.80
CA PRO A 109 -9.56 -6.17 2.17
C PRO A 109 -10.67 -6.51 3.16
N ARG A 110 -10.33 -7.03 4.34
CA ARG A 110 -11.29 -7.34 5.41
C ARG A 110 -11.92 -6.06 5.97
N ALA A 111 -11.12 -5.02 6.21
CA ALA A 111 -11.59 -3.73 6.66
C ALA A 111 -12.52 -3.07 5.62
N ILE A 112 -12.16 -3.11 4.34
CA ILE A 112 -13.01 -2.60 3.26
C ILE A 112 -14.31 -3.39 3.18
N GLY A 113 -14.27 -4.72 3.27
CA GLY A 113 -15.47 -5.57 3.23
C GLY A 113 -16.47 -5.21 4.33
N ALA A 114 -16.01 -5.08 5.58
CA ALA A 114 -16.85 -4.67 6.70
C ALA A 114 -17.32 -3.21 6.57
N PHE A 115 -16.46 -2.32 6.08
CA PHE A 115 -16.80 -0.92 5.84
C PHE A 115 -17.91 -0.75 4.80
N ILE A 116 -17.83 -1.43 3.65
CA ILE A 116 -18.85 -1.37 2.59
C ILE A 116 -20.18 -1.93 3.09
N GLY A 117 -20.17 -2.97 3.93
CA GLY A 117 -21.37 -3.49 4.56
C GLY A 117 -22.11 -2.44 5.40
N ARG A 118 -21.38 -1.52 6.05
CA ARG A 118 -21.93 -0.42 6.85
C ARG A 118 -22.25 0.83 6.03
N TYR A 119 -21.44 1.11 4.99
CA TYR A 119 -21.53 2.31 4.14
C TYR A 119 -21.68 1.92 2.66
N PRO A 120 -22.78 1.32 2.23
CA PRO A 120 -22.93 0.74 0.89
C PRO A 120 -22.94 1.78 -0.25
N LYS A 121 -23.09 3.05 0.08
CA LYS A 121 -23.08 4.16 -0.89
C LYS A 121 -21.70 4.85 -0.96
N ALA A 122 -20.77 4.50 -0.09
CA ALA A 122 -19.42 5.05 -0.11
C ALA A 122 -18.64 4.46 -1.29
N ARG A 123 -17.89 5.31 -1.97
CA ARG A 123 -16.89 4.89 -2.95
C ARG A 123 -15.53 4.82 -2.29
N VAL A 124 -14.94 3.64 -2.29
CA VAL A 124 -13.59 3.43 -1.75
C VAL A 124 -12.59 3.26 -2.90
N GLN A 125 -11.56 4.07 -2.90
CA GLN A 125 -10.38 3.91 -3.75
C GLN A 125 -9.16 3.73 -2.86
N PHE A 126 -8.52 2.58 -2.95
CA PHE A 126 -7.25 2.37 -2.26
C PHE A 126 -6.16 1.96 -3.24
N GLN A 127 -4.94 2.32 -2.92
CA GLN A 127 -3.79 2.09 -3.77
C GLN A 127 -2.69 1.38 -2.99
N VAL A 128 -2.10 0.38 -3.63
CA VAL A 128 -0.99 -0.38 -3.07
C VAL A 128 0.29 0.14 -3.69
N ASP A 129 1.20 0.66 -2.84
CA ASP A 129 2.46 1.25 -3.30
C ASP A 129 3.51 1.21 -2.17
N ASP A 130 4.73 1.64 -2.45
CA ASP A 130 5.76 1.80 -1.44
C ASP A 130 5.54 3.06 -0.57
N TRP A 131 6.14 3.07 0.62
CA TRP A 131 5.99 4.14 1.58
C TRP A 131 6.38 5.54 1.05
N GLN A 132 7.37 5.64 0.13
CA GLN A 132 7.79 6.92 -0.45
C GLN A 132 6.70 7.49 -1.37
N SER A 133 6.11 6.65 -2.20
CA SER A 133 4.99 7.00 -3.07
C SER A 133 3.75 7.36 -2.26
N LEU A 134 3.43 6.56 -1.22
CA LEU A 134 2.31 6.80 -0.32
C LEU A 134 2.46 8.12 0.45
N SER A 135 3.65 8.39 0.99
CA SER A 135 3.97 9.65 1.68
C SER A 135 3.78 10.87 0.78
N LYS A 136 4.29 10.83 -0.44
CA LYS A 136 4.12 11.94 -1.41
C LYS A 136 2.64 12.21 -1.68
N ARG A 137 1.82 11.18 -1.81
CA ARG A 137 0.37 11.30 -2.06
C ARG A 137 -0.40 11.78 -0.85
N LEU A 138 0.02 11.42 0.36
CA LEU A 138 -0.53 11.99 1.59
C LEU A 138 -0.23 13.48 1.69
N LEU A 139 1.02 13.89 1.45
CA LEU A 139 1.43 15.30 1.50
C LEU A 139 0.77 16.15 0.39
N SER A 140 0.45 15.55 -0.75
CA SER A 140 -0.31 16.20 -1.82
C SER A 140 -1.82 16.12 -1.64
N GLU A 141 -2.28 15.58 -0.51
CA GLU A 141 -3.70 15.44 -0.14
C GLU A 141 -4.52 14.58 -1.12
N GLU A 142 -3.86 13.69 -1.88
CA GLU A 142 -4.53 12.68 -2.70
C GLU A 142 -5.12 11.57 -1.85
N PHE A 143 -4.47 11.29 -0.69
CA PHE A 143 -4.90 10.37 0.34
C PHE A 143 -5.14 11.11 1.65
N GLU A 144 -6.05 10.62 2.45
CA GLU A 144 -6.29 11.14 3.79
C GLU A 144 -5.40 10.41 4.83
N PHE A 145 -5.09 9.15 4.57
CA PHE A 145 -4.19 8.33 5.36
C PHE A 145 -3.63 7.18 4.51
N PHE A 146 -2.66 6.48 5.05
CA PHE A 146 -2.21 5.20 4.48
C PHE A 146 -1.80 4.24 5.60
N VAL A 147 -1.67 2.95 5.26
CA VAL A 147 -1.20 1.90 6.18
C VAL A 147 0.13 1.36 5.68
N ALA A 148 1.20 1.60 6.45
CA ALA A 148 2.56 1.22 6.09
C ALA A 148 3.44 0.99 7.33
N ASP A 149 4.70 0.65 7.10
CA ASP A 149 5.71 0.60 8.15
C ASP A 149 5.92 1.99 8.78
N THR A 150 5.69 2.12 10.07
CA THR A 150 5.70 3.41 10.78
C THR A 150 7.09 3.94 11.09
N ARG A 151 8.14 3.12 11.00
CA ARG A 151 9.53 3.50 11.36
C ARG A 151 10.03 4.74 10.64
N HIS A 152 9.54 4.99 9.43
CA HIS A 152 9.92 6.14 8.62
C HIS A 152 9.19 7.45 9.01
N PHE A 153 8.16 7.37 9.84
CA PHE A 153 7.24 8.47 10.11
C PHE A 153 7.17 8.86 11.59
N GLU A 154 7.56 7.97 12.51
CA GLU A 154 7.40 8.19 13.95
C GLU A 154 8.18 9.37 14.51
N ALA A 155 9.32 9.70 13.91
CA ALA A 155 10.17 10.81 14.33
C ALA A 155 9.85 12.13 13.58
N ASP A 156 9.00 12.10 12.58
CA ASP A 156 8.68 13.25 11.73
C ASP A 156 7.39 13.93 12.22
N PRO A 157 7.46 15.21 12.68
CA PRO A 157 6.31 15.92 13.25
C PRO A 157 5.21 16.22 12.23
N ASP A 158 5.46 16.07 10.94
CA ASP A 158 4.45 16.27 9.90
C ASP A 158 3.45 15.11 9.79
N TYR A 159 3.71 14.00 10.51
CA TYR A 159 2.86 12.81 10.49
C TYR A 159 2.33 12.47 11.88
N LEU A 160 1.12 11.94 11.90
CA LEU A 160 0.54 11.22 13.03
C LEU A 160 0.54 9.73 12.71
N THR A 161 1.07 8.94 13.61
CA THR A 161 1.14 7.49 13.46
C THR A 161 0.32 6.79 14.55
N TYR A 162 -0.45 5.79 14.16
CA TYR A 162 -1.10 4.85 15.07
C TYR A 162 -0.58 3.45 14.78
N ARG A 163 0.15 2.84 15.72
CA ARG A 163 0.71 1.50 15.55
C ARG A 163 -0.38 0.43 15.62
N LEU A 164 -0.37 -0.47 14.65
CA LEU A 164 -1.12 -1.71 14.66
C LEU A 164 -0.35 -2.78 15.45
N ARG A 165 -1.00 -3.89 15.77
CA ARG A 165 -0.36 -4.98 16.49
C ARG A 165 0.82 -5.53 15.70
N PRO A 166 1.99 -5.78 16.32
CA PRO A 166 3.09 -6.45 15.65
C PRO A 166 2.68 -7.86 15.22
N ARG A 167 3.04 -8.25 14.01
CA ARG A 167 2.77 -9.57 13.47
C ARG A 167 4.06 -10.22 13.04
N LYS A 168 4.21 -11.51 13.34
CA LYS A 168 5.43 -12.25 13.03
C LYS A 168 5.50 -12.64 11.56
N TRP A 169 6.68 -12.55 10.98
CA TRP A 169 7.02 -13.16 9.69
C TRP A 169 7.46 -14.61 9.91
N HIS A 170 6.98 -15.51 9.08
CA HIS A 170 7.31 -16.93 9.14
C HIS A 170 7.97 -17.37 7.84
N PHE A 171 9.05 -18.12 7.97
CA PHE A 171 9.57 -18.91 6.84
C PHE A 171 8.61 -20.04 6.56
N CYS A 172 8.33 -20.30 5.30
CA CYS A 172 7.39 -21.35 4.90
C CYS A 172 7.82 -22.06 3.63
N CYS A 173 7.33 -23.28 3.47
CA CYS A 173 7.45 -24.09 2.26
C CYS A 173 6.13 -24.81 1.98
N ARG A 174 5.98 -25.41 0.78
CA ARG A 174 4.85 -26.29 0.48
C ARG A 174 4.84 -27.53 1.39
N ALA A 175 3.68 -28.10 1.66
CA ALA A 175 3.53 -29.26 2.57
C ALA A 175 4.37 -30.50 2.16
N GLY A 176 4.54 -30.74 0.85
CA GLY A 176 5.39 -31.84 0.35
C GLY A 176 6.88 -31.50 0.19
N HIS A 177 7.34 -30.36 0.76
CA HIS A 177 8.75 -29.99 0.69
C HIS A 177 9.62 -30.85 1.61
N PRO A 178 10.87 -31.22 1.22
CA PRO A 178 11.74 -32.03 2.07
C PRO A 178 11.96 -31.48 3.48
N LEU A 179 12.04 -30.14 3.62
CA LEU A 179 12.20 -29.47 4.93
C LEU A 179 10.94 -29.52 5.81
N ALA A 180 9.78 -29.80 5.25
CA ALA A 180 8.54 -29.89 6.03
C ALA A 180 8.52 -31.07 7.04
N ALA A 181 9.39 -32.07 6.83
CA ALA A 181 9.50 -33.21 7.74
C ALA A 181 10.37 -32.95 8.98
N PHE A 182 11.08 -31.82 9.04
CA PHE A 182 11.97 -31.47 10.14
C PHE A 182 11.25 -30.60 11.17
N GLU A 183 11.41 -30.90 12.44
CA GLU A 183 10.90 -30.07 13.52
C GLU A 183 11.61 -28.70 13.58
N ARG A 184 12.91 -28.70 13.31
CA ARG A 184 13.75 -27.51 13.20
C ARG A 184 14.67 -27.64 11.99
N VAL A 185 14.95 -26.52 11.35
CA VAL A 185 15.74 -26.43 10.12
C VAL A 185 16.95 -25.54 10.38
N SER A 186 18.14 -26.02 10.07
CA SER A 186 19.35 -25.18 10.18
C SER A 186 19.39 -24.11 9.08
N ALA A 187 20.14 -23.02 9.32
CA ALA A 187 20.37 -22.01 8.31
C ALA A 187 20.98 -22.57 7.02
N GLU A 188 21.90 -23.55 7.12
CA GLU A 188 22.51 -24.21 5.98
C GLU A 188 21.48 -25.00 5.16
N GLN A 189 20.62 -25.77 5.82
CA GLN A 189 19.52 -26.49 5.17
C GLN A 189 18.55 -25.54 4.47
N LEU A 190 18.16 -24.43 5.13
CA LEU A 190 17.29 -23.40 4.56
C LEU A 190 17.90 -22.82 3.29
N MET A 191 19.18 -22.43 3.36
CA MET A 191 19.90 -21.76 2.27
C MET A 191 20.31 -22.71 1.13
N SER A 192 20.11 -24.02 1.29
CA SER A 192 20.31 -25.00 0.21
C SER A 192 19.17 -25.01 -0.81
N TYR A 193 18.05 -24.34 -0.50
CA TYR A 193 16.89 -24.20 -1.39
C TYR A 193 16.74 -22.76 -1.92
N PRO A 194 16.09 -22.57 -3.08
CA PRO A 194 15.78 -21.27 -3.59
C PRO A 194 14.94 -20.43 -2.61
N LEU A 195 15.23 -19.14 -2.49
CA LEU A 195 14.38 -18.21 -1.72
C LEU A 195 13.49 -17.38 -2.65
N ALA A 196 12.19 -17.33 -2.32
CA ALA A 196 11.20 -16.51 -2.98
C ALA A 196 10.61 -15.53 -1.94
N VAL A 197 11.13 -14.31 -1.90
CA VAL A 197 10.87 -13.37 -0.81
C VAL A 197 10.78 -11.93 -1.30
N SER A 198 10.14 -11.07 -0.51
CA SER A 198 10.32 -9.63 -0.58
C SER A 198 11.48 -9.22 0.34
N LEU A 199 12.36 -8.36 -0.12
CA LEU A 199 13.43 -7.77 0.70
C LEU A 199 12.97 -6.53 1.46
N ARG A 200 11.70 -6.22 1.44
CA ARG A 200 11.05 -5.19 2.25
C ARG A 200 10.17 -5.83 3.31
N PRO A 201 10.18 -5.37 4.54
CA PRO A 201 10.93 -4.24 5.11
C PRO A 201 12.41 -4.56 5.38
N PRO A 202 13.27 -3.54 5.62
CA PRO A 202 14.73 -3.70 5.77
C PRO A 202 15.17 -4.66 6.90
N ASN A 203 14.39 -4.77 7.97
CA ASN A 203 14.64 -5.72 9.05
C ASN A 203 14.59 -7.17 8.57
N LEU A 204 13.65 -7.52 7.71
CA LEU A 204 13.55 -8.86 7.13
C LEU A 204 14.77 -9.17 6.26
N ARG A 205 15.22 -8.20 5.46
CA ARG A 205 16.45 -8.34 4.69
C ARG A 205 17.64 -8.67 5.59
N LYS A 206 17.77 -7.97 6.74
CA LYS A 206 18.85 -8.22 7.70
C LYS A 206 18.83 -9.67 8.17
N VAL A 207 17.67 -10.20 8.58
CA VAL A 207 17.52 -11.62 9.00
C VAL A 207 17.99 -12.57 7.90
N ILE A 208 17.62 -12.34 6.65
CA ILE A 208 18.02 -13.21 5.53
C ILE A 208 19.53 -13.14 5.30
N VAL A 209 20.12 -11.94 5.36
CA VAL A 209 21.56 -11.73 5.22
C VAL A 209 22.31 -12.46 6.34
N ASP A 210 21.87 -12.31 7.59
CA ASP A 210 22.47 -12.97 8.75
C ASP A 210 22.39 -14.49 8.63
N LEU A 211 21.25 -15.05 8.23
CA LEU A 211 21.09 -16.50 7.99
C LEU A 211 21.94 -17.01 6.84
N SER A 212 22.12 -16.22 5.78
CA SER A 212 22.93 -16.62 4.63
C SER A 212 24.44 -16.53 4.88
N GLY A 213 24.86 -15.73 5.88
CA GLY A 213 26.25 -15.38 6.11
C GLY A 213 26.86 -14.54 4.96
N ARG A 214 26.06 -13.98 4.05
CA ARG A 214 26.51 -13.27 2.85
C ARG A 214 25.90 -11.87 2.79
N PRO A 215 26.70 -10.81 2.98
CA PRO A 215 26.21 -9.42 2.93
C PRO A 215 25.58 -9.03 1.59
N ASP A 216 26.01 -9.65 0.51
CA ASP A 216 25.54 -9.44 -0.86
C ASP A 216 24.45 -10.43 -1.31
N PHE A 217 23.81 -11.10 -0.33
CA PHE A 217 22.79 -12.10 -0.64
C PHE A 217 21.64 -11.51 -1.45
N THR A 218 21.26 -12.20 -2.51
CA THR A 218 20.08 -11.91 -3.34
C THR A 218 19.23 -13.16 -3.43
N PRO A 219 17.90 -13.06 -3.24
CA PRO A 219 17.00 -14.19 -3.38
C PRO A 219 16.89 -14.66 -4.84
N ASN A 220 16.48 -15.89 -5.05
CA ASN A 220 16.26 -16.44 -6.40
C ASN A 220 15.01 -15.81 -7.07
N VAL A 221 14.01 -15.47 -6.27
CA VAL A 221 12.80 -14.74 -6.71
C VAL A 221 12.56 -13.58 -5.74
N GLU A 222 12.56 -12.38 -6.27
CA GLU A 222 12.22 -11.16 -5.53
C GLU A 222 10.95 -10.55 -6.10
N CYS A 223 9.94 -10.36 -5.25
CA CYS A 223 8.68 -9.74 -5.64
C CYS A 223 8.01 -9.13 -4.40
N GLU A 224 7.38 -7.97 -4.57
CA GLU A 224 6.64 -7.32 -3.46
C GLU A 224 5.20 -7.81 -3.33
N ASN A 225 4.70 -8.51 -4.32
CA ASN A 225 3.35 -9.08 -4.28
C ASN A 225 3.36 -10.43 -3.53
N SER A 226 2.82 -10.43 -2.31
CA SER A 226 2.78 -11.61 -1.44
C SER A 226 2.03 -12.79 -2.06
N SER A 227 0.95 -12.54 -2.81
CA SER A 227 0.18 -13.62 -3.47
C SER A 227 0.98 -14.27 -4.60
N SER A 228 1.78 -13.50 -5.34
CA SER A 228 2.68 -14.03 -6.36
C SER A 228 3.79 -14.89 -5.74
N LEU A 229 4.42 -14.42 -4.67
CA LEU A 229 5.44 -15.19 -3.94
C LEU A 229 4.86 -16.49 -3.39
N LEU A 230 3.68 -16.43 -2.77
CA LEU A 230 2.98 -17.61 -2.29
C LEU A 230 2.71 -18.62 -3.43
N GLY A 231 2.29 -18.12 -4.59
CA GLY A 231 2.09 -18.95 -5.78
C GLY A 231 3.36 -19.67 -6.26
N VAL A 232 4.54 -19.06 -6.11
CA VAL A 232 5.84 -19.67 -6.41
C VAL A 232 6.17 -20.77 -5.37
N VAL A 233 6.02 -20.46 -4.09
CA VAL A 233 6.29 -21.40 -2.97
C VAL A 233 5.44 -22.67 -3.11
N LEU A 234 4.15 -22.53 -3.38
CA LEU A 234 3.25 -23.68 -3.52
C LEU A 234 3.56 -24.59 -4.71
N ARG A 235 4.28 -24.10 -5.73
CA ARG A 235 4.55 -24.82 -6.99
C ARG A 235 6.01 -25.22 -7.18
N SER A 236 6.84 -24.99 -6.16
CA SER A 236 8.29 -25.26 -6.26
C SER A 236 8.86 -25.65 -4.90
N ASP A 237 10.16 -25.97 -4.87
CA ASP A 237 10.91 -26.14 -3.63
C ASP A 237 11.52 -24.82 -3.13
N ALA A 238 10.94 -23.69 -3.49
CA ALA A 238 11.35 -22.42 -2.95
C ALA A 238 10.83 -22.23 -1.53
N ILE A 239 11.67 -21.65 -0.67
CA ILE A 239 11.30 -21.19 0.66
C ILE A 239 10.77 -19.76 0.54
N GLY A 240 9.60 -19.50 1.09
CA GLY A 240 9.02 -18.17 1.18
C GLY A 240 9.08 -17.60 2.58
N ILE A 241 8.73 -16.31 2.66
CA ILE A 241 8.45 -15.66 3.93
C ILE A 241 7.06 -15.03 3.83
N VAL A 242 6.22 -15.36 4.78
CA VAL A 242 4.84 -14.89 4.84
C VAL A 242 4.60 -14.15 6.15
N GLY A 243 3.88 -13.03 6.06
CA GLY A 243 3.43 -12.27 7.23
C GLY A 243 2.02 -12.69 7.64
N ALA A 244 1.69 -12.50 8.89
CA ALA A 244 0.40 -12.88 9.48
C ALA A 244 -0.82 -12.11 8.94
N TYR A 245 -0.63 -11.07 8.11
CA TYR A 245 -1.74 -10.40 7.43
C TYR A 245 -2.25 -11.14 6.19
N SER A 246 -1.63 -12.25 5.81
CA SER A 246 -2.00 -12.93 4.58
C SER A 246 -3.21 -13.82 4.82
N ASP A 247 -4.41 -13.38 4.41
CA ASP A 247 -5.59 -14.24 4.32
C ASP A 247 -5.34 -15.44 3.38
N ALA A 248 -4.35 -15.33 2.50
CA ALA A 248 -3.89 -16.43 1.67
C ALA A 248 -3.39 -17.63 2.49
N LEU A 249 -2.89 -17.41 3.72
CA LEU A 249 -2.53 -18.51 4.63
C LEU A 249 -3.75 -19.32 5.04
N HIS A 250 -4.89 -18.68 5.27
CA HIS A 250 -6.14 -19.39 5.56
C HIS A 250 -6.65 -20.19 4.37
N GLN A 251 -6.50 -19.63 3.15
CA GLN A 251 -6.97 -20.26 1.92
C GLN A 251 -6.14 -21.49 1.52
N VAL A 252 -4.85 -21.51 1.92
CA VAL A 252 -3.92 -22.61 1.63
C VAL A 252 -3.63 -23.46 2.87
N LYS A 253 -4.58 -23.50 3.83
CA LYS A 253 -4.45 -24.35 5.02
C LYS A 253 -4.20 -25.80 4.62
N GLY A 254 -3.11 -26.39 5.14
CA GLY A 254 -2.66 -27.71 4.79
C GLY A 254 -1.77 -27.83 3.54
N GLU A 255 -1.61 -26.76 2.76
CA GLU A 255 -0.68 -26.75 1.60
C GLU A 255 0.68 -26.11 1.94
N LEU A 256 0.74 -25.32 3.02
CA LEU A 256 1.95 -24.67 3.53
C LEU A 256 2.33 -25.19 4.90
N VAL A 257 3.64 -25.23 5.14
CA VAL A 257 4.25 -25.55 6.43
C VAL A 257 5.15 -24.38 6.83
N CYS A 258 4.96 -23.86 8.05
CA CYS A 258 5.85 -22.89 8.64
C CYS A 258 7.09 -23.59 9.21
N LEU A 259 8.28 -23.09 8.87
CA LEU A 259 9.55 -23.63 9.27
C LEU A 259 10.06 -22.95 10.56
N ARG A 260 10.53 -23.74 11.51
CA ARG A 260 11.27 -23.26 12.69
C ARG A 260 12.75 -23.30 12.38
N ILE A 261 13.42 -22.15 12.46
CA ILE A 261 14.85 -22.05 12.14
C ILE A 261 15.67 -22.17 13.41
N GLU A 262 16.69 -23.04 13.38
CA GLU A 262 17.63 -23.20 14.49
C GLU A 262 18.41 -21.90 14.73
N GLY A 263 18.54 -21.52 16.00
CA GLY A 263 19.27 -20.31 16.41
C GLY A 263 18.54 -19.00 16.13
N LEU A 264 17.35 -19.03 15.50
CA LEU A 264 16.51 -17.87 15.32
C LEU A 264 15.52 -17.78 16.48
N ALA A 265 15.68 -16.76 17.34
CA ALA A 265 14.80 -16.56 18.49
C ALA A 265 13.38 -16.20 18.04
N ASP A 266 12.38 -16.77 18.72
CA ASP A 266 10.98 -16.56 18.37
C ASP A 266 10.51 -15.12 18.62
N ASP A 267 11.16 -14.41 19.56
CA ASP A 267 10.92 -13.03 19.96
C ASP A 267 11.84 -12.02 19.24
N LEU A 268 12.58 -12.45 18.21
CA LEU A 268 13.47 -11.56 17.45
C LEU A 268 12.66 -10.43 16.83
N GLU A 269 12.93 -9.18 17.25
CA GLU A 269 12.18 -8.00 16.85
C GLU A 269 12.17 -7.79 15.32
N GLU A 270 13.25 -8.18 14.64
CA GLU A 270 13.39 -8.10 13.20
C GLU A 270 12.38 -8.97 12.44
N LEU A 271 11.82 -10.00 13.09
CA LEU A 271 10.78 -10.83 12.52
C LEU A 271 9.37 -10.27 12.70
N TYR A 272 9.21 -9.12 13.33
CA TYR A 272 7.90 -8.54 13.55
C TYR A 272 7.66 -7.32 12.67
N THR A 273 6.42 -7.19 12.24
CA THR A 273 5.96 -6.00 11.51
C THR A 273 5.87 -4.81 12.45
N ARG A 274 6.07 -3.62 11.90
CA ARG A 274 5.80 -2.33 12.56
C ARG A 274 4.83 -1.51 11.72
N TYR A 275 3.80 -2.15 11.23
CA TYR A 275 2.77 -1.45 10.46
C TYR A 275 1.92 -0.58 11.36
N GLY A 276 1.41 0.48 10.77
CA GLY A 276 0.48 1.40 11.42
C GLY A 276 -0.23 2.27 10.41
N ILE A 277 -1.18 3.02 10.91
CA ILE A 277 -1.94 4.00 10.18
C ILE A 277 -1.17 5.31 10.27
N VAL A 278 -0.88 5.92 9.12
CA VAL A 278 -0.14 7.17 8.99
C VAL A 278 -1.07 8.21 8.38
N SER A 279 -1.23 9.33 9.05
CA SER A 279 -1.99 10.49 8.59
C SER A 279 -1.16 11.77 8.74
N ARG A 280 -1.58 12.86 8.13
CA ARG A 280 -0.88 14.13 8.22
C ARG A 280 -1.22 14.85 9.52
N ALA A 281 -0.21 15.34 10.24
CA ALA A 281 -0.39 16.14 11.43
C ALA A 281 -1.14 17.45 11.11
N GLY A 282 -2.10 17.81 11.97
CA GLY A 282 -2.91 19.00 11.79
C GLY A 282 -3.95 18.95 10.65
N TYR A 283 -4.04 17.83 9.94
CA TYR A 283 -5.07 17.62 8.91
C TYR A 283 -6.31 16.96 9.51
N ARG A 284 -7.49 17.49 9.20
CA ARG A 284 -8.75 16.91 9.64
C ARG A 284 -9.18 15.82 8.67
N LEU A 285 -9.30 14.60 9.17
CA LEU A 285 -9.80 13.47 8.40
C LEU A 285 -11.30 13.64 8.10
N SER A 286 -11.74 13.14 6.96
CA SER A 286 -13.18 13.02 6.70
C SER A 286 -13.79 11.95 7.60
N PRO A 287 -15.08 12.04 7.93
CA PRO A 287 -15.74 11.00 8.73
C PRO A 287 -15.72 9.62 8.09
N LEU A 288 -15.63 9.47 6.76
CA LEU A 288 -15.41 8.19 6.10
C LEU A 288 -14.00 7.64 6.36
N ALA A 289 -12.99 8.53 6.38
CA ALA A 289 -11.64 8.15 6.73
C ALA A 289 -11.53 7.73 8.20
N GLU A 290 -12.13 8.50 9.12
CA GLU A 290 -12.21 8.14 10.55
C GLU A 290 -12.90 6.78 10.74
N ALA A 291 -14.04 6.56 10.07
CA ALA A 291 -14.77 5.29 10.15
C ALA A 291 -13.97 4.11 9.61
N MET A 292 -13.22 4.30 8.50
CA MET A 292 -12.35 3.26 7.96
C MET A 292 -11.18 2.96 8.89
N ILE A 293 -10.56 3.99 9.47
CA ILE A 293 -9.49 3.84 10.45
C ILE A 293 -9.97 3.04 11.67
N GLU A 294 -11.15 3.37 12.20
CA GLU A 294 -11.74 2.60 13.31
C GLU A 294 -12.07 1.15 12.90
N GLN A 295 -12.51 0.93 11.67
CA GLN A 295 -12.73 -0.43 11.16
C GLN A 295 -11.42 -1.22 11.04
N ILE A 296 -10.32 -0.59 10.56
CA ILE A 296 -8.99 -1.20 10.49
C ILE A 296 -8.52 -1.58 11.91
N LYS A 297 -8.63 -0.65 12.88
CA LYS A 297 -8.26 -0.90 14.28
C LYS A 297 -9.06 -2.02 14.91
N ALA A 298 -10.38 -2.06 14.66
CA ALA A 298 -11.26 -3.09 15.20
C ALA A 298 -10.89 -4.49 14.69
N ILE A 299 -10.58 -4.63 13.40
CA ILE A 299 -10.14 -5.89 12.82
C ILE A 299 -8.77 -6.28 13.34
N ASP A 300 -7.81 -5.35 13.39
CA ASP A 300 -6.47 -5.61 13.93
C ASP A 300 -6.53 -6.07 15.39
N ALA A 301 -7.48 -5.54 16.18
CA ALA A 301 -7.66 -5.90 17.58
C ALA A 301 -8.19 -7.34 17.80
N VAL A 302 -9.00 -7.84 16.86
CA VAL A 302 -9.64 -9.18 16.97
C VAL A 302 -8.81 -10.27 16.30
N ASP A 303 -7.93 -9.89 15.39
CA ASP A 303 -7.12 -10.82 14.62
C ASP A 303 -6.15 -11.58 15.55
N GLU A 304 -6.52 -12.80 15.95
CA GLU A 304 -5.60 -13.71 16.61
C GLU A 304 -4.48 -14.09 15.65
N GLU A 305 -3.28 -14.32 16.17
CA GLU A 305 -2.16 -14.83 15.38
C GLU A 305 -2.58 -16.12 14.67
N VAL A 306 -2.79 -16.00 13.36
CA VAL A 306 -3.17 -17.13 12.49
C VAL A 306 -2.10 -18.21 12.43
N CYS A 307 -0.88 -17.86 12.81
CA CYS A 307 0.26 -18.72 12.95
C CYS A 307 0.62 -19.01 14.42
N SER A 308 -0.31 -19.37 15.27
CA SER A 308 0.07 -20.30 16.31
C SER A 308 0.41 -21.59 15.58
N LEU A 309 1.67 -22.04 15.70
CA LEU A 309 2.21 -23.24 15.03
C LEU A 309 1.37 -24.50 15.31
N GLU A 310 0.43 -24.44 16.23
CA GLU A 310 -0.54 -25.48 16.60
C GLU A 310 -1.72 -25.58 15.61
N ASN A 311 -2.04 -24.54 14.85
CA ASN A 311 -3.20 -24.52 13.94
C ASN A 311 -2.86 -24.93 12.48
N LEU A 312 -1.58 -25.12 12.15
CA LEU A 312 -1.14 -25.55 10.81
C LEU A 312 -0.76 -27.04 10.75
N ALA A 313 -0.79 -27.72 11.89
CA ALA A 313 -0.36 -29.14 12.04
C ALA A 313 -1.54 -30.13 12.19
N VAL A 314 -2.75 -29.82 11.70
CA VAL A 314 -3.88 -30.78 11.66
C VAL A 314 -4.48 -30.85 10.28
#